data_bbdcfd044803fcf1fce045060bdeb7d9
#
_entry.id   bbdcfd044803fcf1fce045060bdeb7d9
#
_cell.length_a   1.000
_cell.length_b   1.000
_cell.length_c   1.000
_cell.angle_alpha   90.00
_cell.angle_beta   90.00
_cell.angle_gamma   90.00
#
_symmetry.space_group_name_H-M   'P 1'
#
loop_
_entity.id
_entity.type
_entity.pdbx_description
1 polymer ?
#
loop_
_entity_poly.entity_id
_entity_poly.type
_entity_poly.pdbx_seq_one_letter_code
_entity_poly.pdbx_strand_id
1 'polypeptide(L)'
;MRRLVSTFTLILWLGGGAALAQQVTKVEPPNWWTSERPMPLTLLLTGSKLQQGKLASSTPGVSVRASRPGAGDRHLFCDLTVEPSAKAGPVIFTLETATGTAEVAWELLEPLPAAGRWQGLKPDDVIYFLMVDRFANGDPRNDEPVKGERTLNRKDLKAYHGGDLRGVIQSLDAIEQLGATALWLTPVYQNDDGRPDTYHGYGATDFYAVEDHFGTMADYRELADELHKRGMKLIQDVVPNHCGPTHPWVQSPPTATWIHGTLASHQDCKFDIAVGPNPAATPAQRSNLYEGWFANTLPDLNGRDSEYRRYATQNALWWNHMSGQDALRVDTYCYVDRALWPEWQKALNEHFPQTTQFGEIWHGDPGVISFWRGGKKGWDGIDTGLKSQCDFPLLYAIRAFACKDGGADGLVKLLERDAIYGDAAMNVTFVGNHDMGRILNEAGGNERRVLLAHALLLSLRGIPQIYSGDEIGMAGGGDPDNRRDYPGGFGDGRSALVAKNRNKLQRTLWDEIARLIRVRKEHPALTTGAFKPLLAQGKWLAFMRSSDAERLVFVANGSAEAAKITVPAGEDLPEGSTLKPVGEKAAAVKVRKTGVQVQLPAFGYRLYSVAP
;
A
#
# COMPACT_ATOMS: atom_id res chain seq x y z
N MET A 1 -13.30 -36.70 -2.70
CA MET A 1 -12.53 -36.76 -1.46
C MET A 1 -12.99 -35.61 -0.59
N ARG A 2 -13.56 -35.92 0.56
CA ARG A 2 -14.18 -34.92 1.45
C ARG A 2 -13.09 -34.10 2.12
N ARG A 3 -13.09 -32.77 1.92
CA ARG A 3 -12.21 -31.83 2.63
C ARG A 3 -12.74 -31.67 4.05
N LEU A 4 -11.88 -31.97 5.02
CA LEU A 4 -12.08 -31.59 6.41
C LEU A 4 -11.84 -30.07 6.53
N VAL A 5 -12.91 -29.34 6.70
CA VAL A 5 -12.91 -27.96 7.19
C VAL A 5 -12.80 -28.09 8.71
N SER A 6 -11.63 -27.79 9.29
CA SER A 6 -11.51 -27.72 10.75
C SER A 6 -12.02 -26.37 11.23
N THR A 7 -13.29 -26.33 11.53
CA THR A 7 -13.91 -25.30 12.35
C THR A 7 -13.49 -25.58 13.79
N PHE A 8 -12.58 -24.77 14.35
CA PHE A 8 -12.25 -24.85 15.76
C PHE A 8 -13.40 -24.31 16.59
N THR A 9 -14.35 -25.19 16.92
CA THR A 9 -15.33 -24.95 17.97
C THR A 9 -14.60 -25.09 19.30
N LEU A 10 -14.60 -24.04 20.10
CA LEU A 10 -14.14 -24.03 21.48
C LEU A 10 -14.91 -25.09 22.28
N ILE A 11 -14.32 -26.25 22.51
CA ILE A 11 -14.91 -27.30 23.37
C ILE A 11 -14.71 -26.87 24.82
N LEU A 12 -15.75 -26.31 25.42
CA LEU A 12 -15.86 -26.11 26.87
C LEU A 12 -15.95 -27.50 27.56
N TRP A 13 -14.88 -27.90 28.20
CA TRP A 13 -14.91 -28.99 29.17
C TRP A 13 -15.52 -28.49 30.48
N LEU A 14 -16.72 -28.94 30.81
CA LEU A 14 -17.39 -28.69 32.10
C LEU A 14 -16.76 -29.60 33.19
N GLY A 15 -15.73 -29.07 33.84
CA GLY A 15 -15.20 -29.63 35.08
C GLY A 15 -15.06 -28.50 36.10
N GLY A 16 -15.77 -28.60 37.21
CA GLY A 16 -15.97 -27.70 38.34
C GLY A 16 -14.95 -26.57 38.56
N GLY A 17 -15.24 -25.35 38.07
CA GLY A 17 -14.40 -24.17 38.22
C GLY A 17 -14.85 -23.02 37.31
N ALA A 18 -16.12 -22.73 37.24
CA ALA A 18 -16.72 -21.75 36.33
C ALA A 18 -16.27 -20.27 36.51
N ALA A 19 -15.29 -19.99 37.41
CA ALA A 19 -14.78 -18.61 37.65
C ALA A 19 -13.41 -18.36 36.98
N LEU A 20 -12.71 -19.34 36.42
CA LEU A 20 -11.34 -19.18 35.93
C LEU A 20 -11.21 -19.19 34.39
N ALA A 21 -12.21 -19.64 33.66
CA ALA A 21 -12.13 -19.83 32.22
C ALA A 21 -12.10 -18.53 31.36
N GLN A 22 -12.14 -17.35 31.97
CA GLN A 22 -12.19 -16.05 31.24
C GLN A 22 -11.03 -15.11 31.59
N GLN A 23 -9.88 -15.57 32.01
CA GLN A 23 -8.77 -14.67 32.35
C GLN A 23 -8.09 -14.09 31.11
N VAL A 24 -7.91 -14.87 30.06
CA VAL A 24 -7.32 -14.41 28.78
C VAL A 24 -8.40 -14.42 27.71
N THR A 25 -8.61 -13.25 27.11
CA THR A 25 -9.60 -13.05 26.03
C THR A 25 -8.94 -12.95 24.66
N LYS A 26 -7.63 -12.57 24.59
CA LYS A 26 -6.88 -12.43 23.35
C LYS A 26 -5.41 -12.69 23.57
N VAL A 27 -4.76 -13.28 22.56
CA VAL A 27 -3.31 -13.49 22.46
C VAL A 27 -2.82 -12.88 21.15
N GLU A 28 -1.84 -11.99 21.20
CA GLU A 28 -1.29 -11.32 20.03
C GLU A 28 0.24 -11.44 19.98
N PRO A 29 0.82 -11.98 18.90
CA PRO A 29 0.18 -12.60 17.74
C PRO A 29 -0.61 -13.88 18.10
N PRO A 30 -1.68 -14.22 17.33
CA PRO A 30 -2.54 -15.37 17.64
C PRO A 30 -1.88 -16.73 17.35
N ASN A 31 -0.84 -16.74 16.57
CA ASN A 31 0.00 -17.88 16.22
C ASN A 31 1.36 -17.39 15.71
N TRP A 32 2.28 -18.32 15.47
CA TRP A 32 3.56 -18.05 14.84
C TRP A 32 4.00 -19.25 14.00
N TRP A 33 5.25 -19.31 13.53
CA TRP A 33 5.77 -20.43 12.72
C TRP A 33 7.11 -20.92 13.26
N THR A 34 7.46 -22.14 12.90
CA THR A 34 8.77 -22.73 13.19
C THR A 34 9.86 -22.13 12.28
N SER A 35 11.10 -22.13 12.74
CA SER A 35 12.22 -21.55 11.99
C SER A 35 13.50 -22.34 12.26
N GLU A 36 14.42 -22.31 11.30
CA GLU A 36 15.77 -22.88 11.46
C GLU A 36 16.66 -22.10 12.44
N ARG A 37 16.22 -20.93 12.89
CA ARG A 37 16.92 -20.07 13.85
C ARG A 37 16.02 -19.78 15.05
N PRO A 38 16.61 -19.62 16.25
CA PRO A 38 15.84 -19.17 17.41
C PRO A 38 15.13 -17.86 17.11
N MET A 39 13.82 -17.79 17.38
CA MET A 39 13.04 -16.57 17.19
C MET A 39 12.58 -16.03 18.55
N PRO A 40 13.11 -14.88 18.98
CA PRO A 40 12.55 -14.13 20.10
C PRO A 40 11.19 -13.52 19.69
N LEU A 41 10.22 -13.68 20.55
CA LEU A 41 8.84 -13.26 20.32
C LEU A 41 8.26 -12.73 21.63
N THR A 42 7.42 -11.72 21.59
CA THR A 42 6.63 -11.26 22.74
C THR A 42 5.16 -11.45 22.45
N LEU A 43 4.47 -12.24 23.27
CA LEU A 43 3.02 -12.30 23.27
C LEU A 43 2.46 -11.17 24.13
N LEU A 44 1.46 -10.47 23.62
CA LEU A 44 0.59 -9.59 24.38
C LEU A 44 -0.68 -10.38 24.71
N LEU A 45 -0.84 -10.72 25.98
CA LEU A 45 -2.07 -11.32 26.51
C LEU A 45 -2.99 -10.21 26.98
N THR A 46 -4.24 -10.25 26.54
CA THR A 46 -5.30 -9.36 27.02
C THR A 46 -6.36 -10.17 27.76
N GLY A 47 -6.85 -9.65 28.89
CA GLY A 47 -7.83 -10.37 29.71
C GLY A 47 -8.23 -9.61 30.96
N SER A 48 -8.31 -10.33 32.09
CA SER A 48 -8.62 -9.72 33.39
C SER A 48 -7.69 -10.29 34.47
N LYS A 49 -7.28 -9.43 35.42
CA LYS A 49 -6.43 -9.79 36.57
C LYS A 49 -5.07 -10.38 36.20
N LEU A 50 -4.46 -9.86 35.11
CA LEU A 50 -3.22 -10.35 34.56
C LEU A 50 -1.94 -9.76 35.21
N GLN A 51 -2.06 -8.74 36.06
CA GLN A 51 -0.95 -7.93 36.55
C GLN A 51 0.20 -8.72 37.18
N GLN A 52 -0.09 -9.84 37.87
CA GLN A 52 0.91 -10.72 38.49
C GLN A 52 1.04 -12.06 37.76
N GLY A 53 0.56 -12.11 36.52
CA GLY A 53 0.56 -13.33 35.72
C GLY A 53 1.97 -13.83 35.41
N LYS A 54 2.15 -15.15 35.46
CA LYS A 54 3.35 -15.84 35.00
C LYS A 54 2.95 -16.89 34.01
N LEU A 55 3.45 -16.73 32.78
CA LEU A 55 3.23 -17.70 31.72
C LEU A 55 4.36 -18.75 31.77
N ALA A 56 4.01 -20.02 31.58
CA ALA A 56 4.96 -21.10 31.44
C ALA A 56 4.56 -21.98 30.25
N SER A 57 5.52 -22.64 29.61
CA SER A 57 5.30 -23.60 28.53
C SER A 57 5.88 -24.95 28.91
N SER A 58 5.13 -26.01 28.65
CA SER A 58 5.60 -27.40 28.70
C SER A 58 5.93 -27.96 27.31
N THR A 59 5.66 -27.20 26.25
CA THR A 59 5.89 -27.63 24.86
C THR A 59 7.39 -27.61 24.54
N PRO A 60 7.96 -28.75 24.10
CA PRO A 60 9.38 -28.81 23.73
C PRO A 60 9.74 -27.81 22.63
N GLY A 61 10.83 -27.09 22.83
CA GLY A 61 11.30 -26.07 21.88
C GLY A 61 10.60 -24.71 22.01
N VAL A 62 9.62 -24.55 22.90
CA VAL A 62 9.01 -23.24 23.22
C VAL A 62 9.28 -22.91 24.67
N SER A 63 10.05 -21.85 24.93
CA SER A 63 10.40 -21.43 26.29
C SER A 63 9.92 -20.02 26.58
N VAL A 64 9.30 -19.81 27.75
CA VAL A 64 8.94 -18.48 28.26
C VAL A 64 10.14 -17.95 29.04
N ARG A 65 10.62 -16.77 28.66
CA ARG A 65 11.80 -16.12 29.25
C ARG A 65 11.41 -15.15 30.38
N ALA A 66 10.33 -14.41 30.17
CA ALA A 66 9.83 -13.43 31.11
C ALA A 66 8.33 -13.20 30.94
N SER A 67 7.68 -12.81 32.04
CA SER A 67 6.32 -12.24 32.02
C SER A 67 6.40 -10.87 32.69
N ARG A 68 5.93 -9.83 31.99
CA ARG A 68 5.93 -8.43 32.45
C ARG A 68 4.52 -7.88 32.44
N PRO A 69 4.06 -7.25 33.55
CA PRO A 69 2.74 -6.63 33.55
C PRO A 69 2.67 -5.45 32.58
N GLY A 70 1.53 -5.32 31.92
CA GLY A 70 1.16 -4.10 31.21
C GLY A 70 0.61 -3.01 32.14
N ALA A 71 0.05 -1.95 31.59
CA ALA A 71 -0.67 -0.96 32.35
C ALA A 71 -1.97 -1.55 32.93
N GLY A 72 -2.27 -1.24 34.18
CA GLY A 72 -3.44 -1.79 34.88
C GLY A 72 -3.35 -3.31 35.10
N ASP A 73 -4.50 -4.01 35.01
CA ASP A 73 -4.60 -5.44 35.28
C ASP A 73 -5.04 -6.28 34.06
N ARG A 74 -5.14 -5.66 32.89
CA ARG A 74 -5.70 -6.28 31.68
C ARG A 74 -4.67 -6.84 30.72
N HIS A 75 -3.40 -6.48 30.84
CA HIS A 75 -2.37 -6.82 29.88
C HIS A 75 -1.16 -7.48 30.54
N LEU A 76 -0.60 -8.47 29.84
CA LEU A 76 0.63 -9.16 30.22
C LEU A 76 1.49 -9.37 28.96
N PHE A 77 2.73 -8.89 28.99
CA PHE A 77 3.73 -9.18 27.98
C PHE A 77 4.52 -10.42 28.36
N CYS A 78 4.61 -11.40 27.47
CA CYS A 78 5.32 -12.65 27.71
C CYS A 78 6.37 -12.85 26.63
N ASP A 79 7.64 -12.77 27.03
CA ASP A 79 8.77 -13.00 26.13
C ASP A 79 9.01 -14.50 25.97
N LEU A 80 8.97 -14.95 24.73
CA LEU A 80 9.19 -16.34 24.34
C LEU A 80 10.47 -16.49 23.52
N THR A 81 10.95 -17.71 23.44
CA THR A 81 11.84 -18.17 22.38
C THR A 81 11.27 -19.43 21.76
N VAL A 82 11.12 -19.42 20.45
CA VAL A 82 10.84 -20.60 19.64
C VAL A 82 12.17 -21.11 19.11
N GLU A 83 12.60 -22.26 19.61
CA GLU A 83 13.87 -22.89 19.22
C GLU A 83 13.73 -23.64 17.89
N PRO A 84 14.80 -23.85 17.12
CA PRO A 84 14.77 -24.63 15.88
C PRO A 84 14.27 -26.06 16.03
N SER A 85 14.32 -26.60 17.24
CA SER A 85 13.81 -27.94 17.56
C SER A 85 12.29 -27.99 17.77
N ALA A 86 11.62 -26.82 17.85
CA ALA A 86 10.17 -26.76 18.00
C ALA A 86 9.49 -27.35 16.76
N LYS A 87 8.39 -28.06 16.99
CA LYS A 87 7.57 -28.63 15.92
C LYS A 87 6.29 -27.84 15.78
N ALA A 88 5.79 -27.73 14.57
CA ALA A 88 4.47 -27.17 14.31
C ALA A 88 3.38 -27.99 15.01
N GLY A 89 2.37 -27.31 15.50
CA GLY A 89 1.26 -27.88 16.25
C GLY A 89 0.82 -27.02 17.42
N PRO A 90 -0.14 -27.50 18.22
CA PRO A 90 -0.65 -26.78 19.37
C PRO A 90 0.40 -26.61 20.46
N VAL A 91 0.46 -25.40 21.01
CA VAL A 91 1.26 -25.02 22.17
C VAL A 91 0.31 -24.67 23.30
N ILE A 92 0.45 -25.36 24.42
CA ILE A 92 -0.33 -25.07 25.62
C ILE A 92 0.56 -24.35 26.62
N PHE A 93 0.18 -23.14 26.96
CA PHE A 93 0.77 -22.41 28.06
C PHE A 93 -0.05 -22.56 29.33
N THR A 94 0.61 -22.57 30.46
CA THR A 94 0.00 -22.43 31.78
C THR A 94 0.21 -21.01 32.26
N LEU A 95 -0.87 -20.29 32.52
CA LEU A 95 -0.85 -18.95 33.11
C LEU A 95 -1.24 -19.04 34.58
N GLU A 96 -0.31 -18.74 35.46
CA GLU A 96 -0.55 -18.59 36.90
C GLU A 96 -0.82 -17.11 37.21
N THR A 97 -1.89 -16.83 37.94
CA THR A 97 -2.27 -15.48 38.42
C THR A 97 -2.62 -15.54 39.90
N ALA A 98 -2.81 -14.39 40.54
CA ALA A 98 -3.26 -14.31 41.94
C ALA A 98 -4.63 -14.99 42.19
N THR A 99 -5.41 -15.22 41.14
CA THR A 99 -6.77 -15.81 41.24
C THR A 99 -6.83 -17.29 40.81
N GLY A 100 -5.69 -17.86 40.41
CA GLY A 100 -5.58 -19.28 40.03
C GLY A 100 -4.80 -19.49 38.74
N THR A 101 -4.93 -20.68 38.17
CA THR A 101 -4.20 -21.15 36.98
C THR A 101 -5.19 -21.32 35.82
N ALA A 102 -4.78 -20.91 34.62
CA ALA A 102 -5.53 -21.09 33.38
C ALA A 102 -4.63 -21.67 32.28
N GLU A 103 -5.22 -22.41 31.35
CA GLU A 103 -4.55 -22.79 30.12
C GLU A 103 -4.78 -21.73 29.05
N VAL A 104 -3.71 -21.41 28.28
CA VAL A 104 -3.74 -20.51 27.14
C VAL A 104 -3.28 -21.28 25.92
N ALA A 105 -4.22 -21.55 25.01
CA ALA A 105 -3.93 -22.24 23.77
C ALA A 105 -3.29 -21.28 22.76
N TRP A 106 -2.29 -21.77 22.03
CA TRP A 106 -1.60 -21.07 20.98
C TRP A 106 -1.12 -22.07 19.93
N GLU A 107 -0.67 -21.62 18.77
CA GLU A 107 -0.30 -22.53 17.69
C GLU A 107 1.03 -22.13 17.04
N LEU A 108 1.88 -23.11 16.79
CA LEU A 108 3.01 -23.00 15.87
C LEU A 108 2.64 -23.61 14.53
N LEU A 109 2.81 -22.84 13.47
CA LEU A 109 2.53 -23.23 12.10
C LEU A 109 3.79 -23.76 11.41
N GLU A 110 3.62 -24.57 10.37
CA GLU A 110 4.67 -24.78 9.39
C GLU A 110 4.96 -23.48 8.62
N PRO A 111 6.22 -23.19 8.29
CA PRO A 111 6.54 -22.02 7.50
C PRO A 111 5.98 -22.13 6.09
N LEU A 112 5.51 -21.02 5.53
CA LEU A 112 5.08 -20.98 4.13
C LEU A 112 6.27 -21.27 3.20
N PRO A 113 6.07 -22.04 2.12
CA PRO A 113 7.10 -22.23 1.09
C PRO A 113 7.51 -20.88 0.49
N ALA A 114 8.82 -20.65 0.36
CA ALA A 114 9.35 -19.38 -0.15
C ALA A 114 9.15 -19.20 -1.68
N ALA A 115 8.94 -20.29 -2.41
CA ALA A 115 8.85 -20.24 -3.87
C ALA A 115 7.71 -19.34 -4.34
N GLY A 116 8.05 -18.30 -5.09
CA GLY A 116 7.10 -17.35 -5.67
C GLY A 116 6.51 -16.34 -4.70
N ARG A 117 7.01 -16.23 -3.45
CA ARG A 117 6.55 -15.29 -2.42
C ARG A 117 7.63 -14.30 -2.04
N TRP A 118 7.24 -13.19 -1.43
CA TRP A 118 8.15 -12.14 -0.92
C TRP A 118 9.10 -11.58 -1.97
N GLN A 119 8.64 -11.47 -3.24
CA GLN A 119 9.49 -11.13 -4.39
C GLN A 119 9.96 -9.68 -4.41
N GLY A 120 9.28 -8.79 -3.69
CA GLY A 120 9.50 -7.34 -3.75
C GLY A 120 9.05 -6.71 -5.06
N LEU A 121 9.04 -5.38 -5.09
CA LEU A 121 8.73 -4.60 -6.28
C LEU A 121 10.00 -4.29 -7.08
N LYS A 122 9.82 -4.12 -8.39
CA LYS A 122 10.87 -3.73 -9.35
C LYS A 122 10.38 -2.59 -10.23
N PRO A 123 11.27 -1.83 -10.88
CA PRO A 123 10.88 -0.72 -11.76
C PRO A 123 10.02 -1.11 -12.98
N ASP A 124 10.01 -2.38 -13.34
CA ASP A 124 9.18 -2.94 -14.42
C ASP A 124 7.78 -3.40 -13.96
N ASP A 125 7.51 -3.38 -12.66
CA ASP A 125 6.15 -3.62 -12.15
C ASP A 125 5.18 -2.48 -12.50
N VAL A 126 3.92 -2.85 -12.62
CA VAL A 126 2.77 -1.94 -12.76
C VAL A 126 1.74 -2.32 -11.70
N ILE A 127 1.47 -1.41 -10.79
CA ILE A 127 0.56 -1.62 -9.67
C ILE A 127 -0.87 -1.27 -10.10
N TYR A 128 -1.81 -2.18 -9.83
CA TYR A 128 -3.24 -1.87 -9.82
C TYR A 128 -3.69 -1.71 -8.38
N PHE A 129 -4.16 -0.53 -8.02
CA PHE A 129 -4.61 -0.21 -6.66
C PHE A 129 -6.14 -0.19 -6.61
N LEU A 130 -6.74 -0.86 -5.63
CA LEU A 130 -8.19 -0.86 -5.42
C LEU A 130 -8.57 -0.77 -3.93
N MET A 131 -9.77 -0.25 -3.69
CA MET A 131 -10.46 -0.36 -2.40
C MET A 131 -11.33 -1.62 -2.44
N VAL A 132 -11.11 -2.53 -1.47
CA VAL A 132 -11.81 -3.83 -1.43
C VAL A 132 -13.32 -3.64 -1.42
N ASP A 133 -13.82 -2.82 -0.49
CA ASP A 133 -15.27 -2.56 -0.33
C ASP A 133 -15.95 -2.00 -1.58
N ARG A 134 -15.21 -1.32 -2.47
CA ARG A 134 -15.75 -0.57 -3.63
C ARG A 134 -15.52 -1.27 -4.97
N PHE A 135 -14.90 -2.44 -4.97
CA PHE A 135 -14.47 -3.06 -6.22
C PHE A 135 -15.46 -4.10 -6.76
N ALA A 136 -15.69 -5.17 -6.01
CA ALA A 136 -16.63 -6.21 -6.42
C ALA A 136 -17.10 -7.05 -5.22
N ASN A 137 -18.38 -7.42 -5.20
CA ASN A 137 -18.95 -8.36 -4.24
C ASN A 137 -18.93 -9.77 -4.83
N GLY A 138 -18.18 -10.67 -4.20
CA GLY A 138 -18.05 -12.06 -4.61
C GLY A 138 -18.72 -13.04 -3.65
N ASP A 139 -19.02 -12.60 -2.42
CA ASP A 139 -19.69 -13.40 -1.40
C ASP A 139 -20.70 -12.58 -0.56
N PRO A 140 -21.95 -12.48 -0.99
CA PRO A 140 -22.96 -11.71 -0.26
C PRO A 140 -23.25 -12.17 1.19
N ARG A 141 -22.64 -13.26 1.66
CA ARG A 141 -22.83 -13.74 3.03
C ARG A 141 -22.06 -12.92 4.06
N ASN A 142 -21.04 -12.17 3.63
CA ASN A 142 -20.24 -11.29 4.48
C ASN A 142 -20.66 -9.81 4.40
N ASP A 143 -21.73 -9.49 3.67
CA ASP A 143 -22.22 -8.11 3.55
C ASP A 143 -22.66 -7.50 4.89
N GLU A 144 -23.16 -8.34 5.81
CA GLU A 144 -23.62 -7.98 7.16
C GLU A 144 -23.12 -9.04 8.14
N PRO A 145 -21.82 -9.07 8.47
CA PRO A 145 -21.21 -10.17 9.21
C PRO A 145 -21.73 -10.29 10.65
N VAL A 146 -22.12 -9.16 11.26
CA VAL A 146 -22.63 -9.12 12.63
C VAL A 146 -24.15 -9.00 12.63
N LYS A 147 -24.81 -9.99 13.20
CA LYS A 147 -26.26 -10.04 13.24
C LYS A 147 -26.88 -8.87 14.01
N GLY A 148 -27.66 -8.06 13.31
CA GLY A 148 -28.40 -6.93 13.86
C GLY A 148 -27.70 -5.57 13.64
N GLU A 149 -26.51 -5.54 13.15
CA GLU A 149 -25.87 -4.34 12.62
C GLU A 149 -26.40 -4.06 11.21
N ARG A 150 -26.31 -2.83 10.77
CA ARG A 150 -26.75 -2.37 9.45
C ARG A 150 -25.67 -1.44 8.89
N THR A 151 -24.55 -2.02 8.55
CA THR A 151 -23.38 -1.33 8.03
C THR A 151 -23.43 -1.20 6.50
N LEU A 152 -24.09 -2.13 5.81
CA LEU A 152 -24.24 -2.12 4.36
C LEU A 152 -25.26 -1.06 3.89
N ASN A 153 -24.81 -0.08 3.14
CA ASN A 153 -25.69 0.90 2.50
C ASN A 153 -25.05 1.54 1.25
N ARG A 154 -25.19 0.95 0.09
CA ARG A 154 -24.61 1.41 -1.18
C ARG A 154 -25.13 2.78 -1.67
N LYS A 155 -26.13 3.38 -1.02
CA LYS A 155 -26.60 4.73 -1.30
C LYS A 155 -25.83 5.80 -0.52
N ASP A 156 -25.15 5.39 0.55
CA ASP A 156 -24.33 6.26 1.37
C ASP A 156 -22.85 5.97 1.06
N LEU A 157 -22.18 6.93 0.44
CA LEU A 157 -20.77 6.79 0.07
C LEU A 157 -19.81 6.60 1.28
N LYS A 158 -20.29 6.79 2.51
CA LYS A 158 -19.53 6.55 3.74
C LYS A 158 -19.89 5.22 4.43
N ALA A 159 -20.76 4.40 3.83
CA ALA A 159 -21.11 3.10 4.37
C ALA A 159 -20.36 1.96 3.65
N TYR A 160 -20.41 0.75 4.20
CA TYR A 160 -19.98 -0.45 3.48
C TYR A 160 -20.87 -0.69 2.26
N HIS A 161 -20.25 -1.14 1.17
CA HIS A 161 -20.94 -1.45 -0.09
C HIS A 161 -20.90 -2.96 -0.43
N GLY A 162 -20.17 -3.76 0.35
CA GLY A 162 -20.14 -5.22 0.24
C GLY A 162 -19.11 -5.75 -0.77
N GLY A 163 -18.13 -4.95 -1.18
CA GLY A 163 -16.97 -5.47 -1.90
C GLY A 163 -16.08 -6.31 -0.98
N ASP A 164 -15.55 -7.42 -1.50
CA ASP A 164 -14.84 -8.41 -0.71
C ASP A 164 -13.65 -9.06 -1.45
N LEU A 165 -12.83 -9.82 -0.72
CA LEU A 165 -11.67 -10.54 -1.27
C LEU A 165 -12.08 -11.57 -2.33
N ARG A 166 -13.25 -12.18 -2.20
CA ARG A 166 -13.78 -13.13 -3.19
C ARG A 166 -14.10 -12.44 -4.51
N GLY A 167 -14.69 -11.25 -4.47
CA GLY A 167 -14.93 -10.42 -5.66
C GLY A 167 -13.65 -9.98 -6.33
N VAL A 168 -12.61 -9.65 -5.55
CA VAL A 168 -11.27 -9.36 -6.08
C VAL A 168 -10.69 -10.59 -6.79
N ILE A 169 -10.70 -11.77 -6.15
CA ILE A 169 -10.20 -13.03 -6.74
C ILE A 169 -10.90 -13.34 -8.07
N GLN A 170 -12.23 -13.20 -8.12
CA GLN A 170 -13.03 -13.43 -9.34
C GLN A 170 -12.71 -12.45 -10.47
N SER A 171 -12.08 -11.31 -10.16
CA SER A 171 -11.78 -10.23 -11.10
C SER A 171 -10.32 -10.24 -11.60
N LEU A 172 -9.47 -11.13 -11.12
CA LEU A 172 -8.03 -11.13 -11.43
C LEU A 172 -7.71 -11.26 -12.92
N ASP A 173 -8.52 -11.99 -13.68
CA ASP A 173 -8.33 -12.12 -15.13
C ASP A 173 -8.41 -10.77 -15.86
N ALA A 174 -9.31 -9.89 -15.42
CA ALA A 174 -9.41 -8.55 -16.01
C ALA A 174 -8.23 -7.66 -15.63
N ILE A 175 -7.75 -7.74 -14.39
CA ILE A 175 -6.59 -6.99 -13.90
C ILE A 175 -5.32 -7.45 -14.63
N GLU A 176 -5.14 -8.75 -14.83
CA GLU A 176 -4.06 -9.33 -15.62
C GLU A 176 -4.13 -8.88 -17.09
N GLN A 177 -5.33 -8.89 -17.71
CA GLN A 177 -5.54 -8.42 -19.09
C GLN A 177 -5.22 -6.93 -19.28
N LEU A 178 -5.42 -6.09 -18.27
CA LEU A 178 -4.96 -4.69 -18.29
C LEU A 178 -3.44 -4.62 -18.40
N GLY A 179 -2.74 -5.62 -17.86
CA GLY A 179 -1.29 -5.73 -17.85
C GLY A 179 -0.65 -5.41 -16.51
N ALA A 180 -1.41 -5.26 -15.43
CA ALA A 180 -0.86 -5.10 -14.09
C ALA A 180 0.00 -6.31 -13.68
N THR A 181 1.03 -6.06 -12.86
CA THR A 181 1.91 -7.10 -12.31
C THR A 181 1.87 -7.16 -10.79
N ALA A 182 1.25 -6.18 -10.16
CA ALA A 182 1.07 -6.14 -8.71
C ALA A 182 -0.31 -5.58 -8.37
N LEU A 183 -0.92 -6.13 -7.32
CA LEU A 183 -2.19 -5.68 -6.78
C LEU A 183 -1.97 -5.07 -5.40
N TRP A 184 -2.40 -3.83 -5.20
CA TRP A 184 -2.44 -3.15 -3.91
C TRP A 184 -3.88 -2.98 -3.46
N LEU A 185 -4.19 -3.45 -2.25
CA LEU A 185 -5.49 -3.31 -1.58
C LEU A 185 -5.39 -2.25 -0.49
N THR A 186 -6.49 -1.51 -0.24
CA THR A 186 -6.65 -0.79 1.04
C THR A 186 -6.50 -1.74 2.22
N PRO A 187 -6.23 -1.24 3.46
CA PRO A 187 -6.00 -2.12 4.59
C PRO A 187 -7.11 -3.16 4.78
N VAL A 188 -6.70 -4.38 5.03
CA VAL A 188 -7.61 -5.53 5.23
C VAL A 188 -7.77 -5.90 6.71
N TYR A 189 -7.26 -5.07 7.62
CA TYR A 189 -7.42 -5.27 9.06
C TYR A 189 -8.88 -5.21 9.48
N GLN A 190 -9.23 -5.97 10.53
CA GLN A 190 -10.51 -5.80 11.19
C GLN A 190 -10.69 -4.34 11.62
N ASN A 191 -11.77 -3.72 11.16
CA ASN A 191 -11.98 -2.29 11.24
C ASN A 191 -13.44 -1.96 11.59
N ASP A 192 -14.35 -2.93 11.39
CA ASP A 192 -15.75 -2.79 11.77
C ASP A 192 -15.89 -2.62 13.30
N ASP A 193 -16.68 -1.64 13.68
CA ASP A 193 -17.03 -1.31 15.05
C ASP A 193 -18.55 -1.09 15.23
N GLY A 194 -19.33 -1.59 14.29
CA GLY A 194 -20.78 -1.39 14.20
C GLY A 194 -21.19 -0.06 13.55
N ARG A 195 -20.21 0.73 13.06
CA ARG A 195 -20.47 1.97 12.33
C ARG A 195 -20.20 1.78 10.84
N PRO A 196 -21.05 2.34 9.98
CA PRO A 196 -20.87 2.15 8.53
C PRO A 196 -19.63 2.87 7.95
N ASP A 197 -19.12 3.89 8.62
CA ASP A 197 -18.06 4.77 8.12
C ASP A 197 -16.63 4.21 8.28
N THR A 198 -16.50 2.93 8.69
CA THR A 198 -15.22 2.23 8.83
C THR A 198 -14.79 1.45 7.58
N TYR A 199 -15.58 1.42 6.52
CA TYR A 199 -15.39 0.70 5.25
C TYR A 199 -14.02 0.84 4.59
N HIS A 200 -13.27 1.87 4.94
CA HIS A 200 -12.00 2.22 4.29
C HIS A 200 -10.78 1.42 4.80
N GLY A 201 -10.88 0.79 5.98
CA GLY A 201 -9.82 -0.06 6.54
C GLY A 201 -8.74 0.65 7.37
N TYR A 202 -8.73 1.99 7.44
CA TYR A 202 -7.67 2.74 8.13
C TYR A 202 -7.89 2.94 9.62
N GLY A 203 -8.98 2.49 10.20
CA GLY A 203 -9.29 2.60 11.62
C GLY A 203 -9.29 1.25 12.33
N ALA A 204 -8.19 0.49 12.26
CA ALA A 204 -8.13 -0.88 12.75
C ALA A 204 -8.61 -1.02 14.21
N THR A 205 -9.45 -2.03 14.46
CA THR A 205 -9.91 -2.47 15.77
C THR A 205 -9.25 -3.78 16.20
N ASP A 206 -8.65 -4.52 15.24
CA ASP A 206 -7.78 -5.66 15.46
C ASP A 206 -6.71 -5.75 14.37
N PHE A 207 -5.44 -5.63 14.74
CA PHE A 207 -4.31 -5.69 13.81
C PHE A 207 -3.90 -7.11 13.40
N TYR A 208 -4.51 -8.17 13.95
CA TYR A 208 -4.21 -9.57 13.63
C TYR A 208 -5.39 -10.31 13.00
N ALA A 209 -6.46 -9.62 12.64
CA ALA A 209 -7.62 -10.18 11.97
C ALA A 209 -7.88 -9.52 10.63
N VAL A 210 -8.46 -10.26 9.69
CA VAL A 210 -9.02 -9.72 8.45
C VAL A 210 -10.41 -9.20 8.75
N GLU A 211 -10.79 -8.09 8.12
CA GLU A 211 -12.11 -7.48 8.18
C GLU A 211 -13.21 -8.48 7.77
N ASP A 212 -14.17 -8.69 8.65
CA ASP A 212 -15.23 -9.67 8.44
C ASP A 212 -16.10 -9.40 7.20
N HIS A 213 -16.28 -8.11 6.82
CA HIS A 213 -16.94 -7.75 5.56
C HIS A 213 -16.11 -8.13 4.31
N PHE A 214 -14.80 -8.31 4.46
CA PHE A 214 -13.93 -8.65 3.33
C PHE A 214 -13.67 -10.15 3.21
N GLY A 215 -13.91 -10.92 4.27
CA GLY A 215 -13.70 -12.36 4.30
C GLY A 215 -12.75 -12.81 5.42
N THR A 216 -11.90 -13.77 5.14
CA THR A 216 -11.05 -14.43 6.14
C THR A 216 -9.57 -14.38 5.75
N MET A 217 -8.67 -14.71 6.70
CA MET A 217 -7.25 -14.94 6.39
C MET A 217 -7.04 -16.03 5.33
N ALA A 218 -7.95 -17.01 5.24
CA ALA A 218 -7.88 -18.03 4.19
C ALA A 218 -8.18 -17.45 2.82
N ASP A 219 -9.15 -16.52 2.70
CA ASP A 219 -9.45 -15.80 1.45
C ASP A 219 -8.29 -14.86 1.06
N TYR A 220 -7.68 -14.18 2.05
CA TYR A 220 -6.53 -13.31 1.79
C TYR A 220 -5.30 -14.10 1.29
N ARG A 221 -5.06 -15.28 1.88
CA ARG A 221 -4.01 -16.19 1.41
C ARG A 221 -4.32 -16.77 0.03
N GLU A 222 -5.58 -17.14 -0.24
CA GLU A 222 -6.00 -17.59 -1.57
C GLU A 222 -5.77 -16.50 -2.61
N LEU A 223 -6.07 -15.24 -2.30
CA LEU A 223 -5.78 -14.12 -3.19
C LEU A 223 -4.27 -14.02 -3.51
N ALA A 224 -3.41 -14.13 -2.50
CA ALA A 224 -1.95 -14.12 -2.71
C ALA A 224 -1.52 -15.29 -3.62
N ASP A 225 -2.00 -16.50 -3.34
CA ASP A 225 -1.68 -17.69 -4.13
C ASP A 225 -2.18 -17.57 -5.58
N GLU A 226 -3.37 -17.00 -5.82
CA GLU A 226 -3.92 -16.78 -7.15
C GLU A 226 -3.14 -15.70 -7.93
N LEU A 227 -2.67 -14.66 -7.25
CA LEU A 227 -1.77 -13.64 -7.84
C LEU A 227 -0.42 -14.28 -8.23
N HIS A 228 0.21 -15.03 -7.31
CA HIS A 228 1.49 -15.68 -7.57
C HIS A 228 1.43 -16.71 -8.74
N LYS A 229 0.32 -17.45 -8.86
CA LYS A 229 0.10 -18.36 -10.03
C LYS A 229 0.08 -17.62 -11.36
N ARG A 230 -0.30 -16.34 -11.38
CA ARG A 230 -0.30 -15.45 -12.55
C ARG A 230 1.01 -14.68 -12.73
N GLY A 231 2.02 -14.94 -11.86
CA GLY A 231 3.25 -14.14 -11.83
C GLY A 231 3.04 -12.71 -11.35
N MET A 232 1.93 -12.44 -10.69
CA MET A 232 1.59 -11.15 -10.09
C MET A 232 1.97 -11.12 -8.61
N LYS A 233 2.05 -9.92 -8.04
CA LYS A 233 2.48 -9.65 -6.67
C LYS A 233 1.33 -9.09 -5.82
N LEU A 234 1.38 -9.36 -4.51
CA LEU A 234 0.45 -8.77 -3.54
C LEU A 234 1.13 -7.67 -2.72
N ILE A 235 0.47 -6.53 -2.59
CA ILE A 235 0.88 -5.40 -1.74
C ILE A 235 -0.18 -5.21 -0.66
N GLN A 236 0.22 -5.33 0.60
CA GLN A 236 -0.63 -4.98 1.74
C GLN A 236 -0.46 -3.52 2.10
N ASP A 237 -1.55 -2.85 2.43
CA ASP A 237 -1.55 -1.55 3.10
C ASP A 237 -1.50 -1.74 4.62
N VAL A 238 -0.52 -1.14 5.29
CA VAL A 238 -0.32 -1.26 6.74
C VAL A 238 -0.35 0.10 7.42
N VAL A 239 -0.96 0.15 8.60
CA VAL A 239 -1.29 1.40 9.33
C VAL A 239 -0.61 1.41 10.71
N PRO A 240 0.70 1.65 10.82
CA PRO A 240 1.38 1.64 12.11
C PRO A 240 1.30 2.96 12.89
N ASN A 241 0.68 4.00 12.32
CA ASN A 241 0.60 5.32 12.97
C ASN A 241 -0.53 5.42 13.99
N HIS A 242 -1.68 4.81 13.71
CA HIS A 242 -2.88 5.00 14.51
C HIS A 242 -3.76 3.75 14.51
N CYS A 243 -4.74 3.72 15.39
CA CYS A 243 -5.81 2.71 15.42
C CYS A 243 -7.18 3.37 15.27
N GLY A 244 -8.23 2.57 15.21
CA GLY A 244 -9.60 3.06 15.28
C GLY A 244 -9.93 3.64 16.67
N PRO A 245 -10.84 4.61 16.77
CA PRO A 245 -11.21 5.23 18.06
C PRO A 245 -11.92 4.26 19.01
N THR A 246 -12.43 3.16 18.51
CA THR A 246 -13.09 2.10 19.26
C THR A 246 -12.17 0.90 19.55
N HIS A 247 -10.93 0.94 19.12
CA HIS A 247 -9.96 -0.10 19.46
C HIS A 247 -9.88 -0.27 20.98
N PRO A 248 -9.88 -1.50 21.54
CA PRO A 248 -9.85 -1.74 23.00
C PRO A 248 -8.71 -1.03 23.74
N TRP A 249 -7.60 -0.76 23.08
CA TRP A 249 -6.45 -0.03 23.63
C TRP A 249 -6.76 1.42 23.99
N VAL A 250 -7.76 2.04 23.35
CA VAL A 250 -8.12 3.43 23.62
C VAL A 250 -8.66 3.59 25.04
N GLN A 251 -9.34 2.57 25.55
CA GLN A 251 -9.83 2.55 26.93
C GLN A 251 -8.86 1.89 27.91
N SER A 252 -8.06 0.94 27.44
CA SER A 252 -7.12 0.16 28.25
C SER A 252 -5.84 -0.09 27.46
N PRO A 253 -4.93 0.90 27.37
CA PRO A 253 -3.70 0.75 26.62
C PRO A 253 -2.77 -0.27 27.27
N PRO A 254 -2.02 -1.07 26.48
CA PRO A 254 -1.09 -2.08 27.01
C PRO A 254 0.05 -1.50 27.88
N THR A 255 0.52 -0.29 27.56
CA THR A 255 1.43 0.48 28.42
C THR A 255 0.86 1.87 28.67
N ALA A 256 1.35 2.58 29.66
CA ALA A 256 0.91 3.95 29.94
C ALA A 256 1.26 4.96 28.82
N THR A 257 2.20 4.57 27.92
CA THR A 257 2.69 5.41 26.82
C THR A 257 2.33 4.86 25.42
N TRP A 258 1.49 3.83 25.35
CA TRP A 258 1.12 3.16 24.07
C TRP A 258 0.42 4.08 23.08
N ILE A 259 -0.45 4.97 23.58
CA ILE A 259 -1.21 5.95 22.81
C ILE A 259 -0.89 7.35 23.33
N HIS A 260 -0.70 8.30 22.44
CA HIS A 260 -0.57 9.70 22.82
C HIS A 260 -1.95 10.32 23.11
N GLY A 261 -2.12 10.84 24.32
CA GLY A 261 -3.39 11.45 24.74
C GLY A 261 -4.49 10.43 25.04
N THR A 262 -5.73 10.90 25.06
CA THR A 262 -6.95 10.12 25.34
C THR A 262 -8.11 10.67 24.51
N LEU A 263 -9.25 9.97 24.47
CA LEU A 263 -10.48 10.48 23.83
C LEU A 263 -10.91 11.85 24.38
N ALA A 264 -10.68 12.09 25.67
CA ALA A 264 -11.06 13.34 26.33
C ALA A 264 -10.02 14.46 26.16
N SER A 265 -8.76 14.13 25.87
CA SER A 265 -7.66 15.10 25.80
C SER A 265 -6.52 14.57 24.92
N HIS A 266 -6.42 15.08 23.72
CA HIS A 266 -5.34 14.84 22.76
C HIS A 266 -5.08 16.11 21.95
N GLN A 267 -3.98 16.14 21.21
CA GLN A 267 -3.75 17.17 20.20
C GLN A 267 -4.08 16.63 18.80
N ASP A 268 -4.63 17.49 17.95
CA ASP A 268 -4.89 17.16 16.55
C ASP A 268 -3.63 17.35 15.71
N CYS A 269 -3.36 16.43 14.80
CA CYS A 269 -2.28 16.57 13.83
C CYS A 269 -2.57 17.72 12.85
N LYS A 270 -1.59 18.61 12.64
CA LYS A 270 -1.68 19.74 11.69
C LYS A 270 -1.16 19.42 10.30
N PHE A 271 -0.72 18.19 10.06
CA PHE A 271 -0.22 17.70 8.78
C PHE A 271 0.99 18.47 8.21
N ASP A 272 1.75 19.19 9.05
CA ASP A 272 2.96 19.91 8.62
C ASP A 272 4.18 18.99 8.60
N ILE A 273 4.27 18.15 7.57
CA ILE A 273 5.35 17.18 7.45
C ILE A 273 6.72 17.82 7.12
N ALA A 274 6.75 19.08 6.68
CA ALA A 274 8.00 19.82 6.48
C ALA A 274 8.76 20.07 7.81
N VAL A 275 8.10 19.90 8.94
CA VAL A 275 8.70 19.86 10.29
C VAL A 275 9.73 18.73 10.43
N GLY A 276 9.47 17.56 9.85
CA GLY A 276 10.35 16.40 9.96
C GLY A 276 11.79 16.67 9.50
N PRO A 277 12.03 17.10 8.26
CA PRO A 277 13.37 17.42 7.76
C PRO A 277 13.99 18.68 8.36
N ASN A 278 13.24 19.54 9.05
CA ASN A 278 13.71 20.81 9.58
C ASN A 278 14.43 20.66 10.95
N PRO A 279 15.78 20.78 11.04
CA PRO A 279 16.48 20.68 12.31
C PRO A 279 16.16 21.83 13.28
N ALA A 280 15.65 22.96 12.78
CA ALA A 280 15.29 24.13 13.58
C ALA A 280 13.82 24.10 14.07
N ALA A 281 13.04 23.05 13.73
CA ALA A 281 11.68 22.93 14.21
C ALA A 281 11.62 22.85 15.73
N THR A 282 10.63 23.52 16.33
CA THR A 282 10.45 23.52 17.79
C THR A 282 9.98 22.16 18.32
N PRO A 283 10.20 21.86 19.62
CA PRO A 283 9.64 20.65 20.23
C PRO A 283 8.12 20.53 20.05
N ALA A 284 7.37 21.63 20.16
CA ALA A 284 5.92 21.64 19.98
C ALA A 284 5.49 21.30 18.55
N GLN A 285 6.24 21.76 17.53
CA GLN A 285 5.97 21.36 16.14
C GLN A 285 6.23 19.88 15.92
N ARG A 286 7.33 19.34 16.48
CA ARG A 286 7.63 17.91 16.38
C ARG A 286 6.63 17.03 17.12
N SER A 287 6.24 17.43 18.35
CA SER A 287 5.19 16.76 19.10
C SER A 287 3.89 16.74 18.32
N ASN A 288 3.51 17.84 17.67
CA ASN A 288 2.30 17.87 16.85
C ASN A 288 2.37 16.92 15.64
N LEU A 289 3.55 16.78 14.99
CA LEU A 289 3.73 15.88 13.86
C LEU A 289 3.67 14.40 14.27
N TYR A 290 4.31 14.03 15.40
CA TYR A 290 4.54 12.63 15.78
C TYR A 290 3.64 12.11 16.91
N GLU A 291 2.83 12.98 17.53
CA GLU A 291 1.99 12.65 18.68
C GLU A 291 0.54 13.16 18.49
N GLY A 292 0.27 13.87 17.38
CA GLY A 292 -1.06 14.38 17.05
C GLY A 292 -1.95 13.30 16.45
N TRP A 293 -3.21 13.22 16.92
CA TRP A 293 -4.18 12.28 16.37
C TRP A 293 -4.50 12.59 14.91
N PHE A 294 -4.41 11.57 14.07
CA PHE A 294 -4.66 11.72 12.64
C PHE A 294 -6.16 11.96 12.40
N ALA A 295 -6.48 12.91 11.49
CA ALA A 295 -7.85 13.33 11.17
C ALA A 295 -8.72 13.64 12.41
N ASN A 296 -8.10 14.00 13.55
CA ASN A 296 -8.72 14.39 14.81
C ASN A 296 -9.55 13.27 15.49
N THR A 297 -9.54 12.07 14.95
CA THR A 297 -10.37 10.95 15.43
C THR A 297 -9.61 9.64 15.57
N LEU A 298 -8.45 9.51 14.92
CA LEU A 298 -7.67 8.29 14.90
C LEU A 298 -6.54 8.35 15.93
N PRO A 299 -6.62 7.57 17.02
CA PRO A 299 -5.67 7.62 18.14
C PRO A 299 -4.25 7.28 17.73
N ASP A 300 -3.33 8.18 18.00
CA ASP A 300 -1.93 8.06 17.64
C ASP A 300 -1.22 7.01 18.49
N LEU A 301 -0.53 6.07 17.84
CA LEU A 301 0.24 4.99 18.46
C LEU A 301 1.71 5.41 18.61
N ASN A 302 2.23 5.30 19.82
CA ASN A 302 3.53 5.85 20.18
C ASN A 302 4.72 5.04 19.64
N GLY A 303 5.29 5.46 18.53
CA GLY A 303 6.49 4.85 17.95
C GLY A 303 7.75 4.88 18.83
N ARG A 304 7.75 5.63 19.95
CA ARG A 304 8.84 5.62 20.96
C ARG A 304 8.63 4.61 22.06
N ASP A 305 7.41 4.12 22.26
CA ASP A 305 7.15 3.06 23.22
C ASP A 305 7.80 1.75 22.73
N SER A 306 8.69 1.17 23.54
CA SER A 306 9.47 0.00 23.14
C SER A 306 8.62 -1.26 22.97
N GLU A 307 7.54 -1.40 23.73
CA GLU A 307 6.62 -2.53 23.59
C GLU A 307 5.76 -2.37 22.35
N TYR A 308 5.31 -1.14 22.04
CA TYR A 308 4.60 -0.85 20.80
C TYR A 308 5.51 -1.10 19.57
N ARG A 309 6.76 -0.63 19.58
CA ARG A 309 7.69 -0.92 18.46
C ARG A 309 7.84 -2.42 18.22
N ARG A 310 7.99 -3.19 19.30
CA ARG A 310 8.08 -4.65 19.20
C ARG A 310 6.80 -5.26 18.62
N TYR A 311 5.64 -4.82 19.11
CA TYR A 311 4.34 -5.25 18.60
C TYR A 311 4.19 -4.93 17.11
N ALA A 312 4.42 -3.69 16.68
CA ALA A 312 4.31 -3.26 15.29
C ALA A 312 5.28 -4.02 14.36
N THR A 313 6.50 -4.28 14.85
CA THR A 313 7.50 -5.08 14.12
C THR A 313 7.03 -6.53 13.94
N GLN A 314 6.56 -7.16 15.02
CA GLN A 314 6.04 -8.54 14.96
C GLN A 314 4.78 -8.65 14.09
N ASN A 315 3.90 -7.64 14.14
CA ASN A 315 2.72 -7.58 13.28
C ASN A 315 3.11 -7.58 11.80
N ALA A 316 4.07 -6.75 11.40
CA ALA A 316 4.54 -6.73 10.02
C ALA A 316 5.16 -8.07 9.58
N LEU A 317 5.95 -8.72 10.44
CA LEU A 317 6.51 -10.05 10.16
C LEU A 317 5.40 -11.09 10.04
N TRP A 318 4.42 -11.06 10.92
CA TRP A 318 3.31 -12.00 10.94
C TRP A 318 2.48 -11.92 9.65
N TRP A 319 2.10 -10.72 9.23
CA TRP A 319 1.34 -10.53 7.99
C TRP A 319 2.13 -10.99 6.77
N ASN A 320 3.43 -10.64 6.70
CA ASN A 320 4.29 -11.11 5.60
C ASN A 320 4.31 -12.65 5.53
N HIS A 321 4.47 -13.30 6.68
CA HIS A 321 4.49 -14.76 6.73
C HIS A 321 3.11 -15.34 6.38
N MET A 322 2.03 -14.84 7.00
CA MET A 322 0.69 -15.42 6.88
C MET A 322 0.12 -15.33 5.46
N SER A 323 0.46 -14.30 4.71
CA SER A 323 -0.06 -14.09 3.35
C SER A 323 0.93 -14.47 2.25
N GLY A 324 2.24 -14.40 2.51
CA GLY A 324 3.27 -14.53 1.48
C GLY A 324 3.37 -13.31 0.56
N GLN A 325 2.91 -12.14 1.01
CA GLN A 325 2.88 -10.89 0.25
C GLN A 325 4.26 -10.38 -0.14
N ASP A 326 4.33 -9.54 -1.18
CA ASP A 326 5.58 -9.12 -1.82
C ASP A 326 6.01 -7.72 -1.43
N ALA A 327 5.08 -6.87 -1.03
CA ALA A 327 5.38 -5.51 -0.63
C ALA A 327 4.40 -4.97 0.41
N LEU A 328 4.81 -3.89 1.09
CA LEU A 328 4.02 -3.13 2.04
C LEU A 328 3.91 -1.68 1.57
N ARG A 329 2.70 -1.16 1.44
CA ARG A 329 2.46 0.27 1.46
C ARG A 329 2.28 0.68 2.92
N VAL A 330 3.08 1.60 3.39
CA VAL A 330 3.01 2.06 4.77
C VAL A 330 2.29 3.39 4.81
N ASP A 331 1.07 3.33 5.32
CA ASP A 331 0.18 4.47 5.50
C ASP A 331 0.81 5.51 6.43
N THR A 332 0.57 6.79 6.14
CA THR A 332 0.95 7.89 7.02
C THR A 332 2.38 7.80 7.57
N TYR A 333 3.32 7.28 6.77
CA TYR A 333 4.69 6.94 7.16
C TYR A 333 5.43 8.06 7.91
N CYS A 334 5.20 9.30 7.49
CA CYS A 334 5.90 10.47 8.01
C CYS A 334 5.34 11.00 9.35
N TYR A 335 4.22 10.48 9.80
CA TYR A 335 3.62 10.86 11.09
C TYR A 335 4.04 9.92 12.21
N VAL A 336 4.48 8.71 11.89
CA VAL A 336 5.07 7.78 12.87
C VAL A 336 6.41 8.31 13.36
N ASP A 337 6.67 8.29 14.67
CA ASP A 337 7.99 8.65 15.19
C ASP A 337 9.08 7.78 14.54
N ARG A 338 10.12 8.44 14.03
CA ARG A 338 11.19 7.81 13.26
C ARG A 338 11.96 6.73 14.02
N ALA A 339 11.87 6.71 15.35
CA ALA A 339 12.50 5.70 16.21
C ALA A 339 11.96 4.28 15.97
N LEU A 340 10.74 4.12 15.42
CA LEU A 340 10.18 2.83 15.07
C LEU A 340 10.92 2.17 13.90
N TRP A 341 11.28 2.94 12.89
CA TRP A 341 11.66 2.43 11.59
C TRP A 341 12.93 1.57 11.55
N PRO A 342 14.05 1.92 12.26
CA PRO A 342 15.25 1.09 12.20
C PRO A 342 15.04 -0.35 12.67
N GLU A 343 14.29 -0.56 13.76
CA GLU A 343 13.97 -1.88 14.29
C GLU A 343 13.05 -2.66 13.34
N TRP A 344 11.97 -1.99 12.89
CA TRP A 344 10.97 -2.53 11.97
C TRP A 344 11.61 -2.95 10.62
N GLN A 345 12.41 -2.07 10.03
CA GLN A 345 13.06 -2.33 8.74
C GLN A 345 14.14 -3.41 8.85
N LYS A 346 14.90 -3.42 9.97
CA LYS A 346 15.92 -4.45 10.22
C LYS A 346 15.25 -5.82 10.28
N ALA A 347 14.18 -5.97 11.04
CA ALA A 347 13.47 -7.24 11.18
C ALA A 347 12.92 -7.74 9.84
N LEU A 348 12.29 -6.86 9.04
CA LEU A 348 11.83 -7.21 7.70
C LEU A 348 12.96 -7.63 6.77
N ASN A 349 14.09 -6.94 6.79
CA ASN A 349 15.26 -7.30 5.97
C ASN A 349 15.90 -8.63 6.39
N GLU A 350 15.86 -8.98 7.68
CA GLU A 350 16.39 -10.25 8.19
C GLU A 350 15.50 -11.45 7.80
N HIS A 351 14.18 -11.27 7.83
CA HIS A 351 13.23 -12.36 7.57
C HIS A 351 12.72 -12.40 6.12
N PHE A 352 12.52 -11.24 5.50
CA PHE A 352 11.95 -11.09 4.16
C PHE A 352 12.74 -10.05 3.34
N PRO A 353 14.03 -10.32 3.02
CA PRO A 353 14.97 -9.31 2.48
C PRO A 353 14.54 -8.71 1.14
N GLN A 354 13.77 -9.43 0.34
CA GLN A 354 13.30 -8.94 -0.96
C GLN A 354 12.02 -8.10 -0.86
N THR A 355 11.20 -8.27 0.20
CA THR A 355 9.96 -7.49 0.37
C THR A 355 10.25 -6.00 0.32
N THR A 356 9.51 -5.29 -0.52
CA THR A 356 9.65 -3.83 -0.68
C THR A 356 8.68 -3.11 0.24
N GLN A 357 9.16 -2.05 0.91
CA GLN A 357 8.31 -1.12 1.66
C GLN A 357 8.33 0.22 0.95
N PHE A 358 7.15 0.81 0.72
CA PHE A 358 7.04 2.17 0.24
C PHE A 358 6.12 2.99 1.15
N GLY A 359 6.65 4.13 1.60
CA GLY A 359 5.96 5.00 2.55
C GLY A 359 5.08 6.02 1.84
N GLU A 360 3.92 6.28 2.41
CA GLU A 360 3.16 7.45 2.06
C GLU A 360 3.72 8.69 2.77
N ILE A 361 4.17 9.65 1.97
CA ILE A 361 4.73 10.92 2.46
C ILE A 361 4.16 12.01 1.56
N TRP A 362 3.00 12.53 1.94
CA TRP A 362 2.21 13.40 1.07
C TRP A 362 2.73 14.84 1.07
N HIS A 363 3.70 15.12 0.23
CA HIS A 363 4.23 16.48 0.02
C HIS A 363 4.71 16.69 -1.42
N GLY A 364 4.61 17.93 -1.90
CA GLY A 364 5.01 18.29 -3.27
C GLY A 364 6.49 18.57 -3.47
N ASP A 365 7.32 18.68 -2.41
CA ASP A 365 8.74 18.92 -2.53
C ASP A 365 9.57 17.64 -2.37
N PRO A 366 10.40 17.28 -3.38
CA PRO A 366 11.32 16.14 -3.30
C PRO A 366 12.26 16.17 -2.09
N GLY A 367 12.69 17.34 -1.66
CA GLY A 367 13.56 17.52 -0.49
C GLY A 367 12.88 17.07 0.80
N VAL A 368 11.59 17.38 0.95
CA VAL A 368 10.80 16.98 2.11
C VAL A 368 10.60 15.47 2.11
N ILE A 369 10.06 14.89 1.04
CA ILE A 369 9.74 13.46 1.03
C ILE A 369 10.98 12.57 1.10
N SER A 370 12.13 13.02 0.56
CA SER A 370 13.39 12.27 0.59
C SER A 370 14.01 12.15 1.99
N PHE A 371 13.56 12.95 2.97
CA PHE A 371 14.05 12.87 4.36
C PHE A 371 13.76 11.51 5.02
N TRP A 372 12.63 10.91 4.67
CA TRP A 372 12.26 9.60 5.19
C TRP A 372 12.81 8.42 4.36
N ARG A 373 13.50 8.70 3.25
CA ARG A 373 14.15 7.64 2.46
C ARG A 373 15.31 7.02 3.22
N GLY A 374 15.47 5.70 3.13
CA GLY A 374 16.60 4.96 3.70
C GLY A 374 17.92 5.19 2.94
N GLY A 375 19.01 4.70 3.52
CA GLY A 375 20.36 4.79 2.98
C GLY A 375 21.13 6.04 3.42
N LYS A 376 20.52 6.90 4.24
CA LYS A 376 21.17 8.07 4.84
C LYS A 376 20.58 8.39 6.21
N LYS A 377 21.41 8.85 7.12
CA LYS A 377 20.96 9.35 8.43
C LYS A 377 20.41 10.77 8.28
N GLY A 378 19.26 11.02 8.89
CA GLY A 378 18.73 12.35 9.08
C GLY A 378 19.56 13.18 10.08
N TRP A 379 19.18 14.44 10.30
CA TRP A 379 19.77 15.31 11.34
C TRP A 379 19.60 14.72 12.76
N ASP A 380 18.61 13.86 12.96
CA ASP A 380 18.30 13.12 14.19
C ASP A 380 19.15 11.85 14.38
N GLY A 381 20.06 11.56 13.46
CA GLY A 381 20.93 10.39 13.48
C GLY A 381 20.24 9.09 13.03
N ILE A 382 18.96 9.13 12.64
CA ILE A 382 18.17 7.97 12.25
C ILE A 382 18.25 7.76 10.72
N ASP A 383 18.54 6.51 10.32
CA ASP A 383 18.27 5.99 8.99
C ASP A 383 17.04 5.10 9.06
N THR A 384 15.99 5.44 8.35
CA THR A 384 14.73 4.69 8.38
C THR A 384 14.81 3.36 7.64
N GLY A 385 15.78 3.21 6.72
CA GLY A 385 15.89 2.03 5.86
C GLY A 385 14.79 1.90 4.79
N LEU A 386 13.89 2.88 4.64
CA LEU A 386 12.77 2.83 3.69
C LEU A 386 13.26 2.65 2.24
N LYS A 387 12.80 1.60 1.57
CA LYS A 387 13.27 1.23 0.22
C LYS A 387 12.64 2.08 -0.89
N SER A 388 11.40 2.55 -0.71
CA SER A 388 10.61 3.25 -1.71
C SER A 388 9.62 4.21 -1.06
N GLN A 389 8.99 5.07 -1.85
CA GLN A 389 7.97 6.04 -1.38
C GLN A 389 7.00 6.42 -2.49
N CYS A 390 5.82 6.90 -2.13
CA CYS A 390 4.86 7.51 -3.03
C CYS A 390 5.42 8.83 -3.60
N ASP A 391 5.43 9.00 -4.92
CA ASP A 391 5.99 10.17 -5.60
C ASP A 391 4.95 11.25 -5.85
N PHE A 392 4.50 11.90 -4.78
CA PHE A 392 3.58 13.04 -4.88
C PHE A 392 4.13 14.22 -5.70
N PRO A 393 5.44 14.56 -5.64
CA PRO A 393 5.99 15.61 -6.52
C PRO A 393 5.73 15.31 -8.00
N LEU A 394 5.97 14.08 -8.46
CA LEU A 394 5.77 13.71 -9.86
C LEU A 394 4.29 13.69 -10.23
N LEU A 395 3.41 13.21 -9.34
CA LEU A 395 1.96 13.29 -9.51
C LEU A 395 1.52 14.74 -9.82
N TYR A 396 1.95 15.70 -8.98
CA TYR A 396 1.57 17.10 -9.17
C TYR A 396 2.11 17.67 -10.47
N ALA A 397 3.35 17.34 -10.85
CA ALA A 397 3.96 17.82 -12.10
C ALA A 397 3.23 17.24 -13.34
N ILE A 398 2.87 15.95 -13.33
CA ILE A 398 2.11 15.34 -14.42
C ILE A 398 0.72 15.97 -14.52
N ARG A 399 -0.02 16.12 -13.41
CA ARG A 399 -1.34 16.74 -13.38
C ARG A 399 -1.29 18.21 -13.85
N ALA A 400 -0.26 18.95 -13.42
CA ALA A 400 -0.07 20.34 -13.86
C ALA A 400 0.09 20.44 -15.38
N PHE A 401 0.92 19.60 -15.99
CA PHE A 401 1.16 19.60 -17.43
C PHE A 401 -0.04 19.08 -18.23
N ALA A 402 -0.61 17.93 -17.85
CA ALA A 402 -1.65 17.26 -18.62
C ALA A 402 -3.05 17.81 -18.38
N CYS A 403 -3.39 18.19 -17.13
CA CYS A 403 -4.76 18.53 -16.74
C CYS A 403 -4.97 20.02 -16.44
N LYS A 404 -3.88 20.77 -16.17
CA LYS A 404 -3.93 22.21 -15.81
C LYS A 404 -3.07 23.04 -16.76
N ASP A 405 -2.73 24.26 -16.36
CA ASP A 405 -1.99 25.18 -17.19
C ASP A 405 -0.45 25.16 -16.95
N GLY A 406 0.05 24.15 -16.22
CA GLY A 406 1.47 23.97 -15.97
C GLY A 406 2.29 23.73 -17.25
N GLY A 407 3.48 24.29 -17.34
CA GLY A 407 4.39 24.13 -18.46
C GLY A 407 5.22 22.84 -18.39
N ALA A 408 5.79 22.46 -19.53
CA ALA A 408 6.72 21.33 -19.64
C ALA A 408 7.99 21.50 -18.81
N ASP A 409 8.45 22.75 -18.65
CA ASP A 409 9.64 23.10 -17.86
C ASP A 409 9.51 22.73 -16.37
N GLY A 410 8.30 22.83 -15.80
CA GLY A 410 8.05 22.43 -14.43
C GLY A 410 8.26 20.92 -14.21
N LEU A 411 7.79 20.10 -15.13
CA LEU A 411 7.99 18.64 -15.09
C LEU A 411 9.47 18.28 -15.26
N VAL A 412 10.17 18.92 -16.21
CA VAL A 412 11.61 18.67 -16.45
C VAL A 412 12.45 19.07 -15.24
N LYS A 413 12.24 20.27 -14.68
CA LYS A 413 12.96 20.75 -13.47
C LYS A 413 12.76 19.82 -12.26
N LEU A 414 11.58 19.18 -12.16
CA LEU A 414 11.36 18.19 -11.11
C LEU A 414 12.21 16.94 -11.34
N LEU A 415 12.22 16.39 -12.56
CA LEU A 415 12.95 15.17 -12.90
C LEU A 415 14.48 15.36 -12.82
N GLU A 416 14.99 16.57 -13.07
CA GLU A 416 16.40 16.92 -12.85
C GLU A 416 16.85 16.83 -11.39
N ARG A 417 15.90 16.78 -10.43
CA ARG A 417 16.16 16.60 -9.00
C ARG A 417 16.19 15.14 -8.54
N ASP A 418 16.00 14.17 -9.43
CA ASP A 418 15.85 12.74 -9.10
C ASP A 418 17.00 12.16 -8.28
N ALA A 419 18.22 12.70 -8.42
CA ALA A 419 19.40 12.29 -7.64
C ALA A 419 19.18 12.37 -6.11
N ILE A 420 18.23 13.17 -5.64
CA ILE A 420 17.92 13.31 -4.21
C ILE A 420 17.37 12.01 -3.58
N TYR A 421 16.76 11.15 -4.41
CA TYR A 421 16.16 9.89 -3.95
C TYR A 421 17.16 8.74 -3.86
N GLY A 422 18.35 8.88 -4.43
CA GLY A 422 19.30 7.78 -4.64
C GLY A 422 18.88 6.89 -5.80
N ASP A 423 17.75 6.18 -5.68
CA ASP A 423 17.13 5.42 -6.77
C ASP A 423 15.68 5.86 -6.98
N ALA A 424 15.47 6.80 -7.89
CA ALA A 424 14.15 7.31 -8.23
C ALA A 424 13.30 6.30 -9.03
N ALA A 425 13.92 5.27 -9.65
CA ALA A 425 13.19 4.24 -10.37
C ALA A 425 12.37 3.34 -9.44
N MET A 426 12.72 3.31 -8.16
CA MET A 426 11.96 2.58 -7.13
C MET A 426 10.79 3.36 -6.53
N ASN A 427 10.63 4.67 -6.80
CA ASN A 427 9.47 5.40 -6.30
C ASN A 427 8.17 4.89 -6.95
N VAL A 428 7.12 4.74 -6.15
CA VAL A 428 5.77 4.45 -6.65
C VAL A 428 5.17 5.73 -7.20
N THR A 429 4.93 5.75 -8.50
CA THR A 429 4.41 6.91 -9.24
C THR A 429 2.95 6.71 -9.60
N PHE A 430 2.17 7.78 -9.64
CA PHE A 430 0.72 7.71 -9.89
C PHE A 430 0.17 9.04 -10.39
N VAL A 431 -1.06 9.02 -10.91
CA VAL A 431 -1.80 10.22 -11.31
C VAL A 431 -3.08 10.41 -10.49
N GLY A 432 -3.41 9.48 -9.62
CA GLY A 432 -4.55 9.52 -8.71
C GLY A 432 -4.54 8.37 -7.72
N ASN A 433 -5.21 8.56 -6.58
CA ASN A 433 -5.46 7.54 -5.57
C ASN A 433 -6.82 7.79 -4.88
N HIS A 434 -7.11 7.04 -3.84
CA HIS A 434 -8.37 7.10 -3.10
C HIS A 434 -8.55 8.34 -2.19
N ASP A 435 -7.51 9.17 -2.02
CA ASP A 435 -7.55 10.36 -1.16
C ASP A 435 -7.72 11.67 -1.93
N MET A 436 -7.78 11.61 -3.24
CA MET A 436 -7.91 12.81 -4.08
C MET A 436 -8.91 12.63 -5.20
N GLY A 437 -9.41 13.74 -5.74
CA GLY A 437 -10.30 13.72 -6.90
C GLY A 437 -9.74 12.91 -8.06
N ARG A 438 -10.60 12.17 -8.74
CA ARG A 438 -10.26 11.30 -9.86
C ARG A 438 -9.63 12.08 -11.01
N ILE A 439 -8.72 11.43 -11.73
CA ILE A 439 -7.99 12.06 -12.84
C ILE A 439 -8.92 12.59 -13.93
N LEU A 440 -10.08 11.96 -14.20
CA LEU A 440 -11.05 12.44 -15.16
C LEU A 440 -11.68 13.79 -14.71
N ASN A 441 -11.93 13.97 -13.41
CA ASN A 441 -12.41 15.24 -12.86
C ASN A 441 -11.34 16.34 -12.98
N GLU A 442 -10.09 16.03 -12.63
CA GLU A 442 -8.94 16.95 -12.79
C GLU A 442 -8.74 17.36 -14.26
N ALA A 443 -9.01 16.45 -15.19
CA ALA A 443 -8.95 16.66 -16.63
C ALA A 443 -10.15 17.44 -17.18
N GLY A 444 -11.11 17.85 -16.35
CA GLY A 444 -12.35 18.53 -16.80
C GLY A 444 -13.23 17.65 -17.69
N GLY A 445 -13.25 16.34 -17.47
CA GLY A 445 -13.98 15.38 -18.29
C GLY A 445 -13.33 15.05 -19.65
N ASN A 446 -12.11 15.56 -19.90
CA ASN A 446 -11.44 15.38 -21.20
C ASN A 446 -10.59 14.11 -21.21
N GLU A 447 -11.03 13.08 -21.94
CA GLU A 447 -10.37 11.78 -22.06
C GLU A 447 -8.92 11.87 -22.58
N ARG A 448 -8.62 12.83 -23.48
CA ARG A 448 -7.27 12.98 -24.03
C ARG A 448 -6.27 13.47 -22.98
N ARG A 449 -6.71 14.34 -22.07
CA ARG A 449 -5.88 14.77 -20.92
C ARG A 449 -5.61 13.59 -19.98
N VAL A 450 -6.60 12.73 -19.73
CA VAL A 450 -6.43 11.49 -18.94
C VAL A 450 -5.40 10.58 -19.60
N LEU A 451 -5.52 10.36 -20.93
CA LEU A 451 -4.57 9.55 -21.68
C LEU A 451 -3.15 10.15 -21.68
N LEU A 452 -3.02 11.47 -21.83
CA LEU A 452 -1.73 12.14 -21.75
C LEU A 452 -1.08 11.97 -20.37
N ALA A 453 -1.86 12.07 -19.29
CA ALA A 453 -1.36 11.85 -17.94
C ALA A 453 -0.85 10.41 -17.73
N HIS A 454 -1.61 9.42 -18.20
CA HIS A 454 -1.17 8.01 -18.13
C HIS A 454 0.00 7.70 -19.07
N ALA A 455 0.07 8.34 -20.24
CA ALA A 455 1.22 8.19 -21.13
C ALA A 455 2.51 8.72 -20.51
N LEU A 456 2.45 9.85 -19.80
CA LEU A 456 3.58 10.36 -19.02
C LEU A 456 3.94 9.40 -17.87
N LEU A 457 2.95 8.98 -17.08
CA LEU A 457 3.13 8.03 -15.98
C LEU A 457 3.87 6.75 -16.45
N LEU A 458 3.44 6.18 -17.57
CA LEU A 458 3.96 4.91 -18.08
C LEU A 458 5.25 5.06 -18.92
N SER A 459 5.63 6.28 -19.30
CA SER A 459 6.87 6.56 -20.05
C SER A 459 8.00 7.14 -19.19
N LEU A 460 7.69 7.64 -17.99
CA LEU A 460 8.67 8.17 -17.05
C LEU A 460 9.19 7.06 -16.11
N ARG A 461 10.17 7.40 -15.28
CA ARG A 461 10.75 6.52 -14.27
C ARG A 461 9.75 6.24 -13.14
N GLY A 462 10.02 5.22 -12.34
CA GLY A 462 9.23 4.80 -11.18
C GLY A 462 8.39 3.56 -11.44
N ILE A 463 7.71 3.09 -10.43
CA ILE A 463 6.78 1.96 -10.46
C ILE A 463 5.36 2.56 -10.60
N PRO A 464 4.75 2.55 -11.79
CA PRO A 464 3.46 3.19 -11.99
C PRO A 464 2.32 2.47 -11.28
N GLN A 465 1.46 3.25 -10.62
CA GLN A 465 0.23 2.79 -9.99
C GLN A 465 -0.98 3.36 -10.71
N ILE A 466 -1.94 2.52 -11.02
CA ILE A 466 -3.24 2.87 -11.61
C ILE A 466 -4.32 2.65 -10.54
N TYR A 467 -5.08 3.69 -10.23
CA TYR A 467 -6.21 3.60 -9.32
C TYR A 467 -7.42 2.99 -10.03
N SER A 468 -7.97 1.92 -9.46
CA SER A 468 -9.14 1.20 -9.96
C SER A 468 -10.26 2.14 -10.40
N GLY A 469 -10.68 2.02 -11.64
CA GLY A 469 -11.67 2.88 -12.29
C GLY A 469 -11.10 4.03 -13.13
N ASP A 470 -9.84 4.44 -12.95
CA ASP A 470 -9.24 5.47 -13.80
C ASP A 470 -9.02 4.94 -15.23
N GLU A 471 -8.75 3.63 -15.37
CA GLU A 471 -8.60 2.93 -16.66
C GLU A 471 -9.90 2.82 -17.46
N ILE A 472 -11.03 3.10 -16.84
CA ILE A 472 -12.35 3.16 -17.49
C ILE A 472 -12.98 4.54 -17.40
N GLY A 473 -12.26 5.54 -16.88
CA GLY A 473 -12.73 6.92 -16.77
C GLY A 473 -13.84 7.12 -15.75
N MET A 474 -13.73 6.51 -14.58
CA MET A 474 -14.62 6.83 -13.46
C MET A 474 -14.43 8.29 -13.04
N ALA A 475 -15.57 8.96 -12.84
CA ALA A 475 -15.60 10.31 -12.29
C ALA A 475 -15.78 10.26 -10.76
N GLY A 476 -15.32 11.32 -10.07
CA GLY A 476 -15.50 11.53 -8.64
C GLY A 476 -14.68 12.71 -8.17
N GLY A 477 -15.27 13.55 -7.30
CA GLY A 477 -14.62 14.70 -6.67
C GLY A 477 -13.67 14.27 -5.55
N GLY A 478 -13.65 15.01 -4.44
CA GLY A 478 -12.92 14.60 -3.24
C GLY A 478 -13.62 13.48 -2.48
N ASP A 479 -12.95 12.95 -1.45
CA ASP A 479 -13.50 11.92 -0.56
C ASP A 479 -14.87 12.35 0.04
N PRO A 480 -15.90 11.49 0.02
CA PRO A 480 -15.92 10.10 -0.43
C PRO A 480 -16.35 9.92 -1.91
N ASP A 481 -16.59 10.99 -2.68
CA ASP A 481 -17.11 10.90 -4.04
C ASP A 481 -16.14 10.22 -5.04
N ASN A 482 -14.85 10.28 -4.78
CA ASN A 482 -13.80 9.57 -5.54
C ASN A 482 -13.77 8.05 -5.29
N ARG A 483 -14.52 7.55 -4.29
CA ARG A 483 -14.57 6.15 -3.82
C ARG A 483 -15.86 5.45 -4.22
N ARG A 484 -16.42 5.80 -5.38
CA ARG A 484 -17.63 5.15 -5.93
C ARG A 484 -17.36 3.69 -6.29
N ASP A 485 -18.43 2.89 -6.33
CA ASP A 485 -18.40 1.50 -6.76
C ASP A 485 -17.85 1.34 -8.17
N TYR A 486 -17.05 0.31 -8.36
CA TYR A 486 -16.62 -0.09 -9.70
C TYR A 486 -17.83 -0.57 -10.51
N PRO A 487 -18.07 -0.03 -11.73
CA PRO A 487 -19.28 -0.30 -12.50
C PRO A 487 -19.52 -1.78 -12.76
N GLY A 488 -20.62 -2.31 -12.22
CA GLY A 488 -21.05 -3.69 -12.35
C GLY A 488 -20.30 -4.71 -11.49
N GLY A 489 -19.49 -4.26 -10.52
CA GLY A 489 -18.84 -5.13 -9.54
C GLY A 489 -19.81 -5.76 -8.53
N PHE A 490 -21.03 -5.25 -8.45
CA PHE A 490 -22.02 -5.60 -7.42
C PHE A 490 -23.29 -6.24 -7.99
N GLY A 491 -23.23 -6.84 -9.18
CA GLY A 491 -24.37 -7.50 -9.80
C GLY A 491 -25.50 -6.56 -10.28
N ASP A 492 -25.32 -5.25 -10.17
CA ASP A 492 -26.32 -4.21 -10.47
C ASP A 492 -26.23 -3.65 -11.89
N GLY A 493 -25.51 -4.32 -12.77
CA GLY A 493 -25.33 -3.90 -14.14
C GLY A 493 -24.35 -4.74 -14.93
N ARG A 494 -23.95 -4.22 -16.11
CA ARG A 494 -22.93 -4.86 -16.92
C ARG A 494 -21.55 -4.46 -16.40
N SER A 495 -20.81 -5.41 -15.86
CA SER A 495 -19.47 -5.18 -15.34
C SER A 495 -18.51 -4.66 -16.41
N ALA A 496 -17.87 -3.53 -16.14
CA ALA A 496 -16.81 -2.97 -16.99
C ALA A 496 -15.53 -3.80 -16.99
N LEU A 497 -15.36 -4.74 -16.05
CA LEU A 497 -14.31 -5.77 -16.07
C LEU A 497 -14.43 -6.64 -17.34
N VAL A 498 -15.64 -6.82 -17.85
CA VAL A 498 -15.90 -7.60 -19.06
C VAL A 498 -15.84 -6.71 -20.30
N ALA A 499 -14.86 -6.93 -21.17
CA ALA A 499 -14.55 -6.07 -22.33
C ALA A 499 -15.75 -5.71 -23.21
N LYS A 500 -16.66 -6.68 -23.49
CA LYS A 500 -17.86 -6.46 -24.32
C LYS A 500 -18.86 -5.48 -23.70
N ASN A 501 -18.81 -5.26 -22.40
CA ASN A 501 -19.73 -4.39 -21.67
C ASN A 501 -19.23 -2.93 -21.61
N ARG A 502 -17.97 -2.66 -21.91
CA ARG A 502 -17.38 -1.33 -21.88
C ARG A 502 -18.05 -0.43 -22.93
N ASN A 503 -18.49 0.76 -22.50
CA ASN A 503 -18.92 1.80 -23.42
C ASN A 503 -17.72 2.38 -24.22
N LYS A 504 -17.96 3.36 -25.09
CA LYS A 504 -16.91 3.94 -25.95
C LYS A 504 -15.76 4.57 -25.14
N LEU A 505 -16.07 5.38 -24.13
CA LEU A 505 -15.06 6.03 -23.28
C LEU A 505 -14.24 4.98 -22.52
N GLN A 506 -14.91 4.08 -21.83
CA GLN A 506 -14.29 3.00 -21.07
C GLN A 506 -13.34 2.17 -21.94
N ARG A 507 -13.77 1.81 -23.15
CA ARG A 507 -12.96 1.05 -24.10
C ARG A 507 -11.76 1.85 -24.57
N THR A 508 -11.93 3.11 -24.93
CA THR A 508 -10.85 3.98 -25.40
C THR A 508 -9.74 4.10 -24.34
N LEU A 509 -10.12 4.35 -23.09
CA LEU A 509 -9.17 4.50 -21.99
C LEU A 509 -8.48 3.16 -21.66
N TRP A 510 -9.25 2.10 -21.50
CA TRP A 510 -8.73 0.77 -21.19
C TRP A 510 -7.73 0.28 -22.24
N ASP A 511 -8.13 0.30 -23.51
CA ASP A 511 -7.32 -0.24 -24.60
C ASP A 511 -5.99 0.53 -24.74
N GLU A 512 -6.03 1.86 -24.57
CA GLU A 512 -4.85 2.70 -24.67
C GLU A 512 -3.92 2.54 -23.45
N ILE A 513 -4.47 2.48 -22.23
CA ILE A 513 -3.67 2.25 -21.02
C ILE A 513 -3.04 0.86 -21.07
N ALA A 514 -3.79 -0.18 -21.45
CA ALA A 514 -3.26 -1.53 -21.63
C ALA A 514 -2.15 -1.58 -22.70
N ARG A 515 -2.31 -0.83 -23.79
CA ARG A 515 -1.28 -0.68 -24.81
C ARG A 515 -0.02 -0.04 -24.26
N LEU A 516 -0.14 1.04 -23.49
CA LEU A 516 0.99 1.75 -22.89
C LEU A 516 1.72 0.87 -21.85
N ILE A 517 0.99 0.09 -21.05
CA ILE A 517 1.58 -0.87 -20.11
C ILE A 517 2.39 -1.92 -20.87
N ARG A 518 1.86 -2.48 -21.95
CA ARG A 518 2.57 -3.45 -22.79
C ARG A 518 3.84 -2.84 -23.39
N VAL A 519 3.75 -1.63 -23.95
CA VAL A 519 4.90 -0.90 -24.48
C VAL A 519 5.98 -0.71 -23.42
N ARG A 520 5.59 -0.33 -22.19
CA ARG A 520 6.53 -0.18 -21.07
C ARG A 520 7.24 -1.49 -20.75
N LYS A 521 6.53 -2.63 -20.76
CA LYS A 521 7.11 -3.97 -20.50
C LYS A 521 8.06 -4.42 -21.60
N GLU A 522 7.77 -4.06 -22.85
CA GLU A 522 8.59 -4.42 -24.03
C GLU A 522 9.86 -3.55 -24.15
N HIS A 523 9.92 -2.40 -23.45
CA HIS A 523 10.98 -1.41 -23.58
C HIS A 523 11.64 -1.05 -22.24
N PRO A 524 12.70 -1.76 -21.84
CA PRO A 524 13.40 -1.52 -20.55
C PRO A 524 13.89 -0.08 -20.37
N ALA A 525 14.16 0.67 -21.43
CA ALA A 525 14.51 2.08 -21.34
C ALA A 525 13.40 2.92 -20.65
N LEU A 526 12.12 2.51 -20.72
CA LEU A 526 11.03 3.22 -20.02
C LEU A 526 11.01 2.94 -18.51
N THR A 527 11.63 1.84 -18.06
CA THR A 527 11.69 1.45 -16.64
C THR A 527 12.93 2.03 -15.95
N THR A 528 14.12 1.60 -16.32
CA THR A 528 15.39 1.95 -15.69
C THR A 528 16.30 2.84 -16.55
N GLY A 529 15.91 3.16 -17.79
CA GLY A 529 16.73 3.98 -18.69
C GLY A 529 16.93 5.41 -18.19
N ALA A 530 18.02 6.02 -18.62
CA ALA A 530 18.30 7.43 -18.32
C ALA A 530 17.24 8.36 -18.92
N PHE A 531 16.92 9.43 -18.22
CA PHE A 531 16.05 10.50 -18.69
C PHE A 531 16.88 11.66 -19.22
N LYS A 532 16.55 12.16 -20.41
CA LYS A 532 17.16 13.36 -20.96
C LYS A 532 16.10 14.25 -21.62
N PRO A 533 15.93 15.51 -21.19
CA PRO A 533 15.01 16.43 -21.86
C PRO A 533 15.59 16.83 -23.22
N LEU A 534 14.72 16.84 -24.25
CA LEU A 534 15.05 17.31 -25.61
C LEU A 534 14.36 18.64 -25.93
N LEU A 535 13.16 18.84 -25.37
CA LEU A 535 12.37 20.06 -25.53
C LEU A 535 11.46 20.25 -24.30
N ALA A 536 11.47 21.42 -23.71
CA ALA A 536 10.53 21.85 -22.67
C ALA A 536 10.16 23.32 -22.91
N GLN A 537 9.11 23.56 -23.68
CA GLN A 537 8.71 24.92 -24.05
C GLN A 537 7.19 25.08 -23.97
N GLY A 538 6.72 25.84 -22.98
CA GLY A 538 5.31 26.04 -22.75
C GLY A 538 4.57 24.70 -22.56
N LYS A 539 3.66 24.36 -23.47
CA LYS A 539 2.92 23.08 -23.47
C LYS A 539 3.52 22.00 -24.38
N TRP A 540 4.75 22.20 -24.88
CA TRP A 540 5.43 21.21 -25.71
C TRP A 540 6.57 20.55 -24.93
N LEU A 541 6.52 19.24 -24.89
CA LEU A 541 7.49 18.40 -24.18
C LEU A 541 8.06 17.35 -25.14
N ALA A 542 9.39 17.20 -25.12
CA ALA A 542 10.01 16.00 -25.64
C ALA A 542 11.15 15.57 -24.72
N PHE A 543 11.27 14.28 -24.50
CA PHE A 543 12.37 13.70 -23.74
C PHE A 543 12.81 12.36 -24.34
N MET A 544 14.03 12.00 -24.02
CA MET A 544 14.59 10.68 -24.36
C MET A 544 14.64 9.80 -23.11
N ARG A 545 14.31 8.54 -23.30
CA ARG A 545 14.64 7.44 -22.38
C ARG A 545 15.66 6.56 -23.07
N SER A 546 16.79 6.28 -22.44
CA SER A 546 17.87 5.52 -23.06
C SER A 546 18.46 4.48 -22.12
N SER A 547 18.79 3.33 -22.71
CA SER A 547 19.60 2.28 -22.11
C SER A 547 20.70 1.90 -23.12
N ASP A 548 21.58 0.98 -22.75
CA ASP A 548 22.62 0.45 -23.67
C ASP A 548 22.01 -0.20 -24.91
N ALA A 549 20.78 -0.77 -24.79
CA ALA A 549 20.12 -1.50 -25.84
C ALA A 549 19.24 -0.65 -26.77
N GLU A 550 18.69 0.45 -26.26
CA GLU A 550 17.67 1.23 -27.00
C GLU A 550 17.61 2.70 -26.59
N ARG A 551 17.11 3.51 -27.52
CA ARG A 551 16.75 4.93 -27.27
C ARG A 551 15.33 5.17 -27.73
N LEU A 552 14.52 5.77 -26.85
CA LEU A 552 13.14 6.10 -27.10
C LEU A 552 12.93 7.60 -26.93
N VAL A 553 12.18 8.21 -27.83
CA VAL A 553 11.79 9.63 -27.76
C VAL A 553 10.29 9.74 -27.56
N PHE A 554 9.90 10.38 -26.46
CA PHE A 554 8.52 10.74 -26.17
C PHE A 554 8.30 12.20 -26.58
N VAL A 555 7.23 12.47 -27.30
CA VAL A 555 6.83 13.84 -27.69
C VAL A 555 5.39 14.06 -27.29
N ALA A 556 5.09 15.18 -26.62
CA ALA A 556 3.74 15.50 -26.13
C ALA A 556 3.36 16.96 -26.41
N ASN A 557 2.07 17.14 -26.69
CA ASN A 557 1.37 18.41 -26.80
C ASN A 557 0.37 18.54 -25.64
N GLY A 558 0.68 19.33 -24.63
CA GLY A 558 -0.23 19.60 -23.50
C GLY A 558 -1.20 20.76 -23.76
N SER A 559 -1.28 21.30 -24.99
CA SER A 559 -2.20 22.39 -25.33
C SER A 559 -3.55 21.90 -25.83
N ALA A 560 -4.56 22.77 -25.76
CA ALA A 560 -5.92 22.51 -26.27
C ALA A 560 -6.05 22.58 -27.82
N GLU A 561 -4.96 22.90 -28.51
CA GLU A 561 -4.91 22.99 -29.96
C GLU A 561 -3.92 21.98 -30.54
N ALA A 562 -4.16 21.58 -31.80
CA ALA A 562 -3.19 20.78 -32.52
C ALA A 562 -1.89 21.57 -32.74
N ALA A 563 -0.76 20.92 -32.60
CA ALA A 563 0.54 21.58 -32.74
C ALA A 563 1.49 20.80 -33.65
N LYS A 564 2.36 21.54 -34.34
CA LYS A 564 3.50 21.01 -35.04
C LYS A 564 4.76 21.31 -34.22
N ILE A 565 5.22 20.30 -33.52
CA ILE A 565 6.34 20.42 -32.57
C ILE A 565 7.64 20.10 -33.29
N THR A 566 8.63 20.97 -33.16
CA THR A 566 9.99 20.69 -33.64
C THR A 566 10.86 20.27 -32.48
N VAL A 567 11.27 19.01 -32.45
CA VAL A 567 12.28 18.49 -31.51
C VAL A 567 13.66 18.74 -32.12
N PRO A 568 14.55 19.50 -31.45
CA PRO A 568 15.86 19.85 -32.02
C PRO A 568 16.73 18.62 -32.29
N ALA A 569 17.51 18.66 -33.37
CA ALA A 569 18.61 17.73 -33.57
C ALA A 569 19.77 18.10 -32.62
N GLY A 570 20.57 17.13 -32.24
CA GLY A 570 21.71 17.31 -31.34
C GLY A 570 22.47 16.00 -31.19
N GLU A 571 23.36 15.93 -30.21
CA GLU A 571 24.17 14.74 -29.94
C GLU A 571 23.30 13.51 -29.65
N ASP A 572 22.23 13.69 -28.90
CA ASP A 572 21.32 12.60 -28.52
C ASP A 572 20.36 12.19 -29.63
N LEU A 573 20.03 13.12 -30.53
CA LEU A 573 19.15 12.94 -31.67
C LEU A 573 19.84 13.43 -32.95
N PRO A 574 20.84 12.69 -33.47
CA PRO A 574 21.66 13.14 -34.60
C PRO A 574 20.84 13.30 -35.90
N GLU A 575 21.28 14.23 -36.75
CA GLU A 575 20.78 14.33 -38.11
C GLU A 575 20.98 13.01 -38.84
N GLY A 576 19.99 12.62 -39.64
CA GLY A 576 19.95 11.35 -40.38
C GLY A 576 19.26 10.22 -39.63
N SER A 577 19.17 10.29 -38.29
CA SER A 577 18.43 9.30 -37.50
C SER A 577 16.96 9.19 -37.95
N THR A 578 16.37 8.03 -37.74
CA THR A 578 14.96 7.78 -38.07
C THR A 578 14.17 7.48 -36.81
N LEU A 579 13.12 8.25 -36.56
CA LEU A 579 12.15 8.00 -35.48
C LEU A 579 11.06 7.05 -35.99
N LYS A 580 11.00 5.82 -35.47
CA LYS A 580 9.98 4.81 -35.79
C LYS A 580 8.93 4.79 -34.66
N PRO A 581 7.64 4.96 -34.97
CA PRO A 581 6.57 4.92 -33.95
C PRO A 581 6.57 3.58 -33.21
N VAL A 582 6.34 3.64 -31.87
CA VAL A 582 6.27 2.48 -30.99
C VAL A 582 4.83 2.26 -30.53
N GLY A 583 4.34 1.04 -30.73
CA GLY A 583 3.02 0.61 -30.26
C GLY A 583 1.85 1.16 -31.07
N GLU A 584 2.08 1.90 -32.15
CA GLU A 584 1.05 2.44 -33.01
C GLU A 584 1.45 2.38 -34.51
N LYS A 585 0.45 2.40 -35.40
CA LYS A 585 0.68 2.47 -36.84
C LYS A 585 0.77 3.94 -37.28
N ALA A 586 1.98 4.44 -37.47
CA ALA A 586 2.24 5.77 -38.04
C ALA A 586 3.51 5.75 -38.90
N ALA A 587 3.72 6.77 -39.72
CA ALA A 587 4.92 6.87 -40.55
C ALA A 587 6.16 7.20 -39.73
N ALA A 588 7.28 6.59 -40.08
CA ALA A 588 8.59 6.96 -39.56
C ALA A 588 8.96 8.37 -40.02
N VAL A 589 9.72 9.12 -39.20
CA VAL A 589 10.11 10.49 -39.47
C VAL A 589 11.63 10.62 -39.37
N LYS A 590 12.26 11.23 -40.40
CA LYS A 590 13.70 11.47 -40.41
C LYS A 590 14.07 12.75 -39.65
N VAL A 591 15.12 12.67 -38.85
CA VAL A 591 15.75 13.80 -38.19
C VAL A 591 16.57 14.58 -39.22
N ARG A 592 16.25 15.85 -39.41
CA ARG A 592 16.99 16.78 -40.29
C ARG A 592 17.92 17.65 -39.46
N LYS A 593 18.77 18.42 -40.10
CA LYS A 593 19.70 19.38 -39.44
C LYS A 593 18.99 20.31 -38.45
N THR A 594 17.75 20.72 -38.72
CA THR A 594 16.93 21.58 -37.86
C THR A 594 16.13 20.81 -36.80
N GLY A 595 16.24 19.49 -36.77
CA GLY A 595 15.46 18.60 -35.91
C GLY A 595 14.38 17.83 -36.65
N VAL A 596 13.46 17.25 -35.88
CA VAL A 596 12.33 16.47 -36.37
C VAL A 596 11.01 17.18 -36.05
N GLN A 597 10.11 17.23 -37.02
CA GLN A 597 8.78 17.82 -36.84
C GLN A 597 7.76 16.70 -36.60
N VAL A 598 7.02 16.82 -35.48
CA VAL A 598 5.94 15.91 -35.09
C VAL A 598 4.64 16.66 -35.02
N GLN A 599 3.65 16.24 -35.79
CA GLN A 599 2.29 16.77 -35.71
C GLN A 599 1.49 16.00 -34.64
N LEU A 600 0.97 16.71 -33.65
CA LEU A 600 0.14 16.13 -32.58
C LEU A 600 -1.17 16.87 -32.45
N PRO A 601 -2.29 16.15 -32.20
CA PRO A 601 -3.55 16.79 -31.85
C PRO A 601 -3.47 17.46 -30.47
N ALA A 602 -4.53 18.17 -30.09
CA ALA A 602 -4.72 18.67 -28.74
C ALA A 602 -4.58 17.53 -27.72
N PHE A 603 -3.77 17.74 -26.68
CA PHE A 603 -3.43 16.77 -25.63
C PHE A 603 -2.89 15.42 -26.16
N GLY A 604 -2.25 15.48 -27.35
CA GLY A 604 -1.71 14.29 -28.01
C GLY A 604 -0.27 14.02 -27.60
N TYR A 605 0.13 12.76 -27.75
CA TYR A 605 1.51 12.32 -27.53
C TYR A 605 1.89 11.26 -28.56
N ARG A 606 3.19 10.99 -28.63
CA ARG A 606 3.73 9.90 -29.45
C ARG A 606 5.07 9.41 -28.89
N LEU A 607 5.27 8.11 -28.94
CA LEU A 607 6.52 7.45 -28.59
C LEU A 607 7.20 6.91 -29.85
N TYR A 608 8.51 7.09 -29.92
CA TYR A 608 9.33 6.63 -31.04
C TYR A 608 10.55 5.87 -30.54
N SER A 609 10.97 4.83 -31.25
CA SER A 609 12.33 4.29 -31.17
C SER A 609 13.25 5.04 -32.15
N VAL A 610 14.51 5.26 -31.74
CA VAL A 610 15.52 5.93 -32.56
C VAL A 610 16.33 4.87 -33.28
N ALA A 611 16.28 4.88 -34.60
CA ALA A 611 17.16 4.07 -35.46
C ALA A 611 18.20 4.97 -36.12
N PRO A 612 19.42 4.47 -36.36
CA PRO A 612 20.49 5.17 -37.08
C PRO A 612 20.06 5.74 -38.42
#